data_97a1d863bb523a1283cc4ae0fd155764
#
_entry.id   97a1d863bb523a1283cc4ae0fd155764
#
_cell.length_a   1.000
_cell.length_b   1.000
_cell.length_c   1.000
_cell.angle_alpha   90.00
_cell.angle_beta   90.00
_cell.angle_gamma   90.00
#
_symmetry.space_group_name_H-M   'P 1'
#
loop_
_entity.id
_entity.type
_entity.pdbx_description
1 polymer ?
#
loop_
_entity_poly.entity_id
_entity_poly.type
_entity_poly.pdbx_seq_one_letter_code
_entity_poly.pdbx_strand_id
1 'polypeptide(L)'
;MVLLNLKPVDVSLDNINQGRKGNITVREAIIESRENHNILVQALNTISKQIEELSNKVDNAPDTRDLCTSVKTLKEDTVPKLREQINKNREVLEAKITEATDKVNLKHEQLEAHGRRLNLIWNGRAEEKVKVPTHQGGHREIEDTEALFRKFAVESLHLNSDYVDSMILRGIHRLPKNPKMRGPPPIIVAFICMKHRNDVLSAARELKDTPFSLKSDLPYGLNKIRSEMLKEKSRLKEEENQIVRLVERNYLPVLQIRNRITNNWSTVMSIGLKGDKNVAIMREVGQPPATRAELLDTSQLVAGEDGEI
;
A
#
# COMPACT_ATOMS: atom_id res chain seq x y z
N MET A 1 -7.55 -10.42 45.62
CA MET A 1 -7.04 -11.47 44.70
C MET A 1 -7.52 -11.15 43.31
N VAL A 2 -6.63 -10.72 42.40
CA VAL A 2 -6.99 -10.33 41.04
C VAL A 2 -6.74 -11.52 40.14
N LEU A 3 -7.81 -12.22 39.76
CA LEU A 3 -7.77 -13.25 38.72
C LEU A 3 -7.40 -12.60 37.38
N LEU A 4 -6.28 -13.05 36.83
CA LEU A 4 -5.75 -12.55 35.59
C LEU A 4 -6.45 -13.24 34.40
N ASN A 5 -7.44 -12.58 33.87
CA ASN A 5 -7.99 -12.90 32.58
C ASN A 5 -7.11 -12.25 31.50
N LEU A 6 -6.03 -12.91 31.08
CA LEU A 6 -5.31 -12.57 29.88
C LEU A 6 -6.21 -12.95 28.71
N LYS A 7 -6.71 -11.95 28.00
CA LYS A 7 -7.52 -12.19 26.78
C LYS A 7 -6.61 -12.66 25.65
N PRO A 8 -7.00 -13.68 24.89
CA PRO A 8 -6.30 -14.04 23.66
C PRO A 8 -6.31 -12.87 22.68
N VAL A 9 -5.23 -12.71 21.92
CA VAL A 9 -5.12 -11.69 20.88
C VAL A 9 -6.00 -12.10 19.73
N ASP A 10 -7.11 -11.41 19.54
CA ASP A 10 -8.00 -11.61 18.40
C ASP A 10 -7.64 -10.60 17.29
N VAL A 11 -6.80 -11.04 16.37
CA VAL A 11 -6.51 -10.30 15.13
C VAL A 11 -7.33 -10.93 14.03
N SER A 12 -8.32 -10.21 13.52
CA SER A 12 -9.08 -10.64 12.35
C SER A 12 -8.15 -10.80 11.15
N LEU A 13 -8.00 -12.05 10.69
CA LEU A 13 -7.18 -12.42 9.54
C LEU A 13 -7.93 -12.30 8.21
N ASP A 14 -9.17 -11.82 8.24
CA ASP A 14 -10.07 -11.84 7.08
C ASP A 14 -9.57 -10.99 5.89
N ASN A 15 -8.72 -10.00 6.15
CA ASN A 15 -8.15 -9.14 5.12
C ASN A 15 -6.89 -9.69 4.43
N ILE A 16 -6.35 -10.85 4.85
CA ILE A 16 -5.10 -11.41 4.32
C ILE A 16 -5.36 -12.43 3.19
N ASN A 17 -6.62 -12.71 2.89
CA ASN A 17 -7.03 -13.89 2.11
C ASN A 17 -6.93 -13.79 0.57
N GLN A 18 -6.35 -12.73 -0.01
CA GLN A 18 -6.36 -12.56 -1.48
C GLN A 18 -4.99 -12.58 -2.17
N GLY A 19 -3.96 -13.14 -1.60
CA GLY A 19 -2.61 -13.13 -2.18
C GLY A 19 -2.00 -14.50 -2.47
N ARG A 20 -1.35 -14.59 -3.62
CA ARG A 20 -0.62 -15.75 -4.20
C ARG A 20 0.42 -16.39 -3.24
N LYS A 21 0.93 -17.58 -3.59
CA LYS A 21 1.84 -18.47 -2.83
C LYS A 21 2.90 -17.84 -1.90
N GLY A 22 3.39 -16.62 -2.14
CA GLY A 22 4.33 -15.93 -1.25
C GLY A 22 3.72 -15.38 0.05
N ASN A 23 2.39 -15.23 0.12
CA ASN A 23 1.69 -14.78 1.33
C ASN A 23 1.40 -15.92 2.31
N ILE A 24 1.49 -17.19 1.86
CA ILE A 24 1.24 -18.36 2.69
C ILE A 24 2.29 -18.45 3.79
N THR A 25 3.55 -18.26 3.48
CA THR A 25 4.66 -18.35 4.45
C THR A 25 4.61 -17.26 5.54
N VAL A 26 4.26 -16.01 5.18
CA VAL A 26 4.08 -14.93 6.17
C VAL A 26 2.85 -15.19 7.03
N ARG A 27 1.76 -15.67 6.43
CA ARG A 27 0.54 -16.03 7.15
C ARG A 27 0.78 -17.20 8.09
N GLU A 28 1.47 -18.24 7.65
CA GLU A 28 1.82 -19.39 8.48
C GLU A 28 2.69 -18.98 9.66
N ALA A 29 3.71 -18.14 9.45
CA ALA A 29 4.55 -17.62 10.53
C ALA A 29 3.77 -16.76 11.54
N ILE A 30 2.80 -15.98 11.08
CA ILE A 30 1.91 -15.19 11.96
C ILE A 30 1.00 -16.12 12.78
N ILE A 31 0.44 -17.15 12.16
CA ILE A 31 -0.43 -18.13 12.82
C ILE A 31 0.39 -18.89 13.88
N GLU A 32 1.55 -19.42 13.50
CA GLU A 32 2.45 -20.14 14.41
C GLU A 32 2.90 -19.27 15.60
N SER A 33 3.27 -18.02 15.35
CA SER A 33 3.63 -17.05 16.41
C SER A 33 2.47 -16.79 17.36
N ARG A 34 1.24 -16.71 16.84
CA ARG A 34 0.02 -16.52 17.63
C ARG A 34 -0.33 -17.76 18.45
N GLU A 35 -0.21 -18.94 17.86
CA GLU A 35 -0.41 -20.21 18.56
C GLU A 35 0.58 -20.38 19.71
N ASN A 36 1.86 -20.11 19.46
CA ASN A 36 2.90 -20.15 20.49
C ASN A 36 2.63 -19.14 21.63
N HIS A 37 2.17 -17.92 21.30
CA HIS A 37 1.77 -16.95 22.31
C HIS A 37 0.58 -17.43 23.15
N ASN A 38 -0.43 -18.01 22.52
CA ASN A 38 -1.60 -18.53 23.23
C ASN A 38 -1.24 -19.71 24.13
N ILE A 39 -0.34 -20.61 23.67
CA ILE A 39 0.18 -21.72 24.49
C ILE A 39 0.91 -21.18 25.74
N LEU A 40 1.76 -20.16 25.59
CA LEU A 40 2.44 -19.51 26.70
C LEU A 40 1.47 -18.87 27.70
N VAL A 41 0.43 -18.20 27.20
CA VAL A 41 -0.63 -17.61 28.05
C VAL A 41 -1.39 -18.68 28.83
N GLN A 42 -1.74 -19.79 28.16
CA GLN A 42 -2.41 -20.92 28.81
C GLN A 42 -1.52 -21.58 29.88
N ALA A 43 -0.24 -21.79 29.56
CA ALA A 43 0.72 -22.35 30.53
C ALA A 43 0.87 -21.46 31.78
N LEU A 44 0.94 -20.14 31.61
CA LEU A 44 0.99 -19.21 32.74
C LEU A 44 -0.27 -19.21 33.59
N ASN A 45 -1.43 -19.26 32.96
CA ASN A 45 -2.70 -19.35 33.72
C ASN A 45 -2.78 -20.64 34.49
N THR A 46 -2.25 -21.75 33.94
CA THR A 46 -2.16 -23.04 34.63
C THR A 46 -1.20 -22.99 35.79
N ILE A 47 0.00 -22.42 35.62
CA ILE A 47 0.98 -22.23 36.67
C ILE A 47 0.41 -21.33 37.81
N SER A 48 -0.28 -20.25 37.43
CA SER A 48 -0.92 -19.37 38.43
C SER A 48 -1.97 -20.10 39.27
N LYS A 49 -2.78 -20.97 38.67
CA LYS A 49 -3.73 -21.82 39.41
C LYS A 49 -3.03 -22.81 40.31
N GLN A 50 -1.98 -23.49 39.84
CA GLN A 50 -1.20 -24.42 40.63
C GLN A 50 -0.53 -23.73 41.84
N ILE A 51 0.01 -22.51 41.66
CA ILE A 51 0.57 -21.71 42.74
C ILE A 51 -0.51 -21.37 43.77
N GLU A 52 -1.72 -21.05 43.38
CA GLU A 52 -2.84 -20.76 44.24
C GLU A 52 -3.29 -21.99 45.05
N GLU A 53 -3.41 -23.15 44.39
CA GLU A 53 -3.73 -24.42 45.05
C GLU A 53 -2.64 -24.85 46.03
N LEU A 54 -1.36 -24.68 45.69
CA LEU A 54 -0.24 -24.94 46.60
C LEU A 54 -0.24 -23.97 47.80
N SER A 55 -0.51 -22.68 47.58
CA SER A 55 -0.63 -21.68 48.63
C SER A 55 -1.70 -22.09 49.63
N ASN A 56 -2.89 -22.50 49.16
CA ASN A 56 -3.99 -22.92 50.00
C ASN A 56 -3.69 -24.22 50.79
N LYS A 57 -2.94 -25.16 50.19
CA LYS A 57 -2.48 -26.38 50.90
C LYS A 57 -1.44 -26.09 51.99
N VAL A 58 -0.56 -25.12 51.72
CA VAL A 58 0.50 -24.69 52.65
C VAL A 58 -0.07 -23.90 53.82
N ASP A 59 -1.04 -23.03 53.61
CA ASP A 59 -1.69 -22.26 54.68
C ASP A 59 -2.44 -23.15 55.67
N ASN A 60 -2.79 -24.38 55.27
CA ASN A 60 -3.49 -25.37 56.11
C ASN A 60 -2.56 -26.45 56.71
N ALA A 61 -1.23 -26.38 56.52
CA ALA A 61 -0.29 -27.38 57.01
C ALA A 61 0.62 -26.81 58.14
N PRO A 62 0.69 -27.44 59.30
CA PRO A 62 1.32 -26.84 60.51
C PRO A 62 2.85 -26.75 60.49
N ASP A 63 3.56 -27.26 59.50
CA ASP A 63 5.03 -27.38 59.57
C ASP A 63 5.75 -27.03 58.24
N THR A 64 5.30 -25.97 57.57
CA THR A 64 5.75 -25.70 56.19
C THR A 64 6.24 -24.25 55.94
N ARG A 65 6.92 -23.66 56.94
CA ARG A 65 7.40 -22.27 56.89
C ARG A 65 8.29 -21.99 55.65
N ASP A 66 9.18 -22.93 55.28
CA ASP A 66 10.08 -22.79 54.14
C ASP A 66 9.37 -22.90 52.79
N LEU A 67 8.36 -23.76 52.68
CA LEU A 67 7.49 -23.88 51.51
C LEU A 67 6.64 -22.63 51.33
N CYS A 68 6.12 -22.07 52.41
CA CYS A 68 5.34 -20.83 52.42
C CYS A 68 6.17 -19.66 51.91
N THR A 69 7.44 -19.54 52.34
CA THR A 69 8.37 -18.52 51.86
C THR A 69 8.69 -18.68 50.36
N SER A 70 8.93 -19.91 49.92
CA SER A 70 9.22 -20.20 48.49
C SER A 70 8.01 -19.91 47.60
N VAL A 71 6.80 -20.27 48.00
CA VAL A 71 5.57 -19.94 47.26
C VAL A 71 5.32 -18.43 47.24
N LYS A 72 5.60 -17.72 48.31
CA LYS A 72 5.47 -16.28 48.38
C LYS A 72 6.44 -15.58 47.45
N THR A 73 7.71 -16.02 47.40
CA THR A 73 8.72 -15.50 46.43
C THR A 73 8.34 -15.76 45.00
N LEU A 74 7.83 -16.96 44.68
CA LEU A 74 7.34 -17.28 43.34
C LEU A 74 6.18 -16.37 42.93
N LYS A 75 5.24 -16.14 43.84
CA LYS A 75 4.04 -15.33 43.56
C LYS A 75 4.36 -13.83 43.46
N GLU A 76 5.24 -13.31 44.31
CA GLU A 76 5.53 -11.89 44.40
C GLU A 76 6.63 -11.42 43.44
N ASP A 77 7.60 -12.29 43.10
CA ASP A 77 8.76 -11.91 42.30
C ASP A 77 8.76 -12.54 40.90
N THR A 78 8.57 -13.87 40.81
CA THR A 78 8.80 -14.59 39.58
C THR A 78 7.64 -14.40 38.59
N VAL A 79 6.41 -14.51 39.07
CA VAL A 79 5.22 -14.35 38.20
C VAL A 79 5.09 -12.94 37.62
N PRO A 80 5.32 -11.84 38.38
CA PRO A 80 5.32 -10.49 37.80
C PRO A 80 6.43 -10.27 36.77
N LYS A 81 7.66 -10.78 37.00
CA LYS A 81 8.77 -10.68 36.05
C LYS A 81 8.48 -11.40 34.72
N LEU A 82 7.96 -12.63 34.81
CA LEU A 82 7.55 -13.39 33.61
C LEU A 82 6.44 -12.67 32.84
N ARG A 83 5.50 -12.06 33.53
CA ARG A 83 4.42 -11.28 32.94
C ARG A 83 4.95 -10.05 32.20
N GLU A 84 5.86 -9.31 32.82
CA GLU A 84 6.50 -8.16 32.17
C GLU A 84 7.26 -8.58 30.91
N GLN A 85 7.97 -9.71 30.97
CA GLN A 85 8.70 -10.24 29.83
C GLN A 85 7.78 -10.68 28.67
N ILE A 86 6.63 -11.28 28.99
CA ILE A 86 5.61 -11.62 28.00
C ILE A 86 5.00 -10.37 27.37
N ASN A 87 4.68 -9.36 28.15
CA ASN A 87 4.17 -8.11 27.61
C ASN A 87 5.18 -7.44 26.67
N LYS A 88 6.46 -7.38 27.04
CA LYS A 88 7.53 -6.88 26.16
C LYS A 88 7.65 -7.69 24.87
N ASN A 89 7.63 -9.01 24.96
CA ASN A 89 7.68 -9.87 23.79
C ASN A 89 6.47 -9.68 22.87
N ARG A 90 5.28 -9.50 23.46
CA ARG A 90 4.05 -9.19 22.73
C ARG A 90 4.16 -7.88 21.96
N GLU A 91 4.61 -6.81 22.60
CA GLU A 91 4.80 -5.50 21.96
C GLU A 91 5.80 -5.58 20.78
N VAL A 92 6.91 -6.31 20.97
CA VAL A 92 7.90 -6.54 19.90
C VAL A 92 7.30 -7.34 18.73
N LEU A 93 6.49 -8.35 19.02
CA LEU A 93 5.82 -9.15 17.97
C LEU A 93 4.75 -8.34 17.23
N GLU A 94 3.95 -7.58 17.94
CA GLU A 94 2.95 -6.68 17.33
C GLU A 94 3.63 -5.66 16.41
N ALA A 95 4.74 -5.06 16.83
CA ALA A 95 5.53 -4.16 15.98
C ALA A 95 6.07 -4.85 14.72
N LYS A 96 6.64 -6.07 14.85
CA LYS A 96 7.14 -6.84 13.70
C LYS A 96 6.02 -7.25 12.74
N ILE A 97 4.86 -7.64 13.25
CA ILE A 97 3.69 -7.99 12.43
C ILE A 97 3.21 -6.76 11.66
N THR A 98 3.10 -5.62 12.30
CA THR A 98 2.73 -4.35 11.66
C THR A 98 3.72 -4.03 10.54
N GLU A 99 5.01 -4.05 10.82
CA GLU A 99 6.06 -3.79 9.82
C GLU A 99 5.97 -4.75 8.62
N ALA A 100 5.81 -6.05 8.88
CA ALA A 100 5.67 -7.05 7.82
C ALA A 100 4.42 -6.82 6.97
N THR A 101 3.29 -6.51 7.60
CA THR A 101 2.02 -6.21 6.92
C THR A 101 2.15 -5.00 6.02
N ASP A 102 2.80 -3.96 6.48
CA ASP A 102 2.98 -2.73 5.72
C ASP A 102 3.92 -2.93 4.53
N LYS A 103 5.00 -3.72 4.69
CA LYS A 103 5.85 -4.14 3.57
C LYS A 103 5.07 -4.93 2.51
N VAL A 104 4.15 -5.80 2.92
CA VAL A 104 3.28 -6.55 2.01
C VAL A 104 2.32 -5.62 1.29
N ASN A 105 1.67 -4.71 2.00
CA ASN A 105 0.75 -3.74 1.42
C ASN A 105 1.46 -2.84 0.39
N LEU A 106 2.68 -2.39 0.69
CA LEU A 106 3.49 -1.63 -0.26
C LEU A 106 3.76 -2.40 -1.54
N LYS A 107 4.25 -3.66 -1.41
CA LYS A 107 4.50 -4.50 -2.58
C LYS A 107 3.22 -4.75 -3.37
N HIS A 108 2.09 -4.92 -2.69
CA HIS A 108 0.79 -5.06 -3.33
C HIS A 108 0.43 -3.81 -4.15
N GLU A 109 0.54 -2.61 -3.58
CA GLU A 109 0.30 -1.36 -4.31
C GLU A 109 1.23 -1.19 -5.53
N GLN A 110 2.50 -1.57 -5.40
CA GLN A 110 3.45 -1.53 -6.52
C GLN A 110 3.10 -2.53 -7.63
N LEU A 111 2.69 -3.75 -7.27
CA LEU A 111 2.23 -4.77 -8.21
C LEU A 111 0.93 -4.34 -8.90
N GLU A 112 0.02 -3.74 -8.15
CA GLU A 112 -1.22 -3.18 -8.68
C GLU A 112 -0.92 -2.04 -9.67
N ALA A 113 -0.02 -1.12 -9.33
CA ALA A 113 0.44 -0.06 -10.23
C ALA A 113 1.07 -0.64 -11.51
N HIS A 114 1.88 -1.70 -11.37
CA HIS A 114 2.44 -2.40 -12.51
C HIS A 114 1.36 -3.04 -13.39
N GLY A 115 0.35 -3.66 -12.79
CA GLY A 115 -0.80 -4.23 -13.52
C GLY A 115 -1.61 -3.17 -14.27
N ARG A 116 -1.72 -1.97 -13.70
CA ARG A 116 -2.46 -0.83 -14.25
C ARG A 116 -1.61 0.08 -15.15
N ARG A 117 -0.32 -0.22 -15.36
CA ARG A 117 0.64 0.66 -16.07
C ARG A 117 0.22 1.06 -17.48
N LEU A 118 -0.61 0.24 -18.12
CA LEU A 118 -1.12 0.48 -19.47
C LEU A 118 -2.45 1.23 -19.49
N ASN A 119 -3.01 1.58 -18.33
CA ASN A 119 -4.28 2.24 -18.22
C ASN A 119 -4.10 3.75 -18.09
N LEU A 120 -5.01 4.50 -18.71
CA LEU A 120 -5.21 5.92 -18.47
C LEU A 120 -6.64 6.16 -17.99
N ILE A 121 -6.80 7.19 -17.17
CA ILE A 121 -8.12 7.68 -16.72
C ILE A 121 -8.38 9.00 -17.42
N TRP A 122 -9.46 9.03 -18.20
CA TRP A 122 -9.97 10.21 -18.89
C TRP A 122 -11.19 10.78 -18.15
N ASN A 123 -11.09 12.04 -17.75
CA ASN A 123 -12.15 12.75 -17.02
C ASN A 123 -12.72 13.89 -17.86
N GLY A 124 -13.92 14.32 -17.49
CA GLY A 124 -14.59 15.51 -18.05
C GLY A 124 -15.58 15.21 -19.17
N ARG A 125 -15.63 13.99 -19.72
CA ARG A 125 -16.53 13.65 -20.80
C ARG A 125 -17.93 13.30 -20.27
N ALA A 126 -18.95 14.02 -20.73
CA ALA A 126 -20.34 13.70 -20.46
C ALA A 126 -20.74 12.33 -21.05
N GLU A 127 -21.75 11.71 -20.48
CA GLU A 127 -22.28 10.45 -21.02
C GLU A 127 -23.07 10.72 -22.33
N GLU A 128 -22.72 9.98 -23.37
CA GLU A 128 -23.41 10.01 -24.67
C GLU A 128 -23.97 8.62 -24.95
N LYS A 129 -25.26 8.42 -24.65
CA LYS A 129 -25.93 7.14 -24.84
C LYS A 129 -26.72 7.14 -26.13
N VAL A 130 -26.57 6.07 -26.91
CA VAL A 130 -27.32 5.80 -28.13
C VAL A 130 -28.28 4.66 -27.85
N LYS A 131 -29.53 4.79 -28.30
CA LYS A 131 -30.52 3.73 -28.21
C LYS A 131 -30.31 2.72 -29.33
N VAL A 132 -29.93 1.51 -28.94
CA VAL A 132 -29.73 0.39 -29.88
C VAL A 132 -30.88 -0.60 -29.71
N PRO A 133 -31.53 -1.07 -30.81
CA PRO A 133 -32.59 -2.06 -30.73
C PRO A 133 -32.01 -3.40 -30.20
N THR A 134 -32.80 -4.06 -29.36
CA THR A 134 -32.47 -5.39 -28.84
C THR A 134 -33.23 -6.48 -29.61
N HIS A 135 -32.70 -7.69 -29.65
CA HIS A 135 -33.34 -8.84 -30.29
C HIS A 135 -34.75 -9.18 -29.73
N GLN A 136 -35.07 -8.67 -28.55
CA GLN A 136 -36.37 -8.89 -27.90
C GLN A 136 -37.39 -7.75 -28.12
N GLY A 137 -37.14 -6.86 -29.11
CA GLY A 137 -38.06 -5.78 -29.48
C GLY A 137 -37.99 -4.53 -28.58
N GLY A 138 -37.05 -4.45 -27.66
CA GLY A 138 -36.80 -3.27 -26.82
C GLY A 138 -35.63 -2.43 -27.35
N HIS A 139 -35.31 -1.33 -26.63
CA HIS A 139 -34.13 -0.51 -26.89
C HIS A 139 -33.22 -0.56 -25.64
N ARG A 140 -31.94 -0.72 -25.87
CA ARG A 140 -30.91 -0.60 -24.83
C ARG A 140 -30.09 0.66 -25.10
N GLU A 141 -29.86 1.45 -24.07
CA GLU A 141 -28.94 2.58 -24.12
C GLU A 141 -27.52 2.08 -23.96
N ILE A 142 -26.68 2.29 -24.96
CA ILE A 142 -25.27 1.91 -24.97
C ILE A 142 -24.44 3.15 -25.26
N GLU A 143 -23.34 3.31 -24.55
CA GLU A 143 -22.33 4.30 -24.84
C GLU A 143 -21.18 3.61 -25.58
N ASP A 144 -20.86 4.09 -26.77
CA ASP A 144 -19.65 3.67 -27.48
C ASP A 144 -18.45 4.48 -26.97
N THR A 145 -17.89 4.02 -25.86
CA THR A 145 -16.75 4.68 -25.23
C THR A 145 -15.48 4.62 -26.07
N GLU A 146 -15.34 3.64 -26.98
CA GLU A 146 -14.19 3.54 -27.87
C GLU A 146 -14.27 4.58 -28.98
N ALA A 147 -15.41 4.72 -29.65
CA ALA A 147 -15.60 5.75 -30.68
C ALA A 147 -15.44 7.16 -30.07
N LEU A 148 -15.98 7.39 -28.86
CA LEU A 148 -15.79 8.64 -28.14
C LEU A 148 -14.33 8.93 -27.84
N PHE A 149 -13.54 7.94 -27.42
CA PHE A 149 -12.13 8.12 -27.15
C PHE A 149 -11.32 8.39 -28.42
N ARG A 150 -11.57 7.64 -29.50
CA ARG A 150 -10.88 7.86 -30.80
C ARG A 150 -11.13 9.27 -31.32
N LYS A 151 -12.39 9.72 -31.31
CA LYS A 151 -12.76 11.09 -31.65
C LYS A 151 -12.04 12.12 -30.77
N PHE A 152 -12.03 11.93 -29.46
CA PHE A 152 -11.32 12.81 -28.52
C PHE A 152 -9.80 12.83 -28.79
N ALA A 153 -9.19 11.70 -29.12
CA ALA A 153 -7.76 11.61 -29.39
C ALA A 153 -7.37 12.42 -30.65
N VAL A 154 -8.24 12.44 -31.66
CA VAL A 154 -8.02 13.25 -32.88
C VAL A 154 -8.33 14.73 -32.62
N GLU A 155 -9.51 15.04 -32.09
CA GLU A 155 -10.02 16.42 -31.98
C GLU A 155 -9.36 17.23 -30.84
N SER A 156 -9.11 16.61 -29.70
CA SER A 156 -8.63 17.32 -28.49
C SER A 156 -7.16 17.10 -28.20
N LEU A 157 -6.60 15.94 -28.57
CA LEU A 157 -5.18 15.66 -28.41
C LEU A 157 -4.36 15.91 -29.67
N HIS A 158 -5.04 16.23 -30.79
CA HIS A 158 -4.44 16.51 -32.10
C HIS A 158 -3.54 15.36 -32.61
N LEU A 159 -3.89 14.13 -32.29
CA LEU A 159 -3.21 12.95 -32.81
C LEU A 159 -3.69 12.65 -34.26
N ASN A 160 -2.79 12.12 -35.07
CA ASN A 160 -3.14 11.70 -36.42
C ASN A 160 -4.22 10.61 -36.41
N SER A 161 -5.24 10.73 -37.27
CA SER A 161 -6.37 9.79 -37.35
C SER A 161 -5.90 8.36 -37.63
N ASP A 162 -5.05 8.17 -38.67
CA ASP A 162 -4.56 6.83 -39.03
C ASP A 162 -3.77 6.19 -37.89
N TYR A 163 -3.04 7.02 -37.11
CA TYR A 163 -2.33 6.56 -35.93
C TYR A 163 -3.30 6.14 -34.82
N VAL A 164 -4.35 6.93 -34.57
CA VAL A 164 -5.39 6.61 -33.57
C VAL A 164 -6.13 5.33 -33.94
N ASP A 165 -6.43 5.15 -35.23
CA ASP A 165 -7.11 3.94 -35.74
C ASP A 165 -6.22 2.69 -35.65
N SER A 166 -4.92 2.85 -35.73
CA SER A 166 -3.95 1.77 -35.54
C SER A 166 -3.77 1.36 -34.07
N MET A 167 -4.27 2.15 -33.11
CA MET A 167 -4.15 1.83 -31.68
C MET A 167 -5.02 0.63 -31.32
N ILE A 168 -4.40 -0.38 -30.75
CA ILE A 168 -5.10 -1.54 -30.21
C ILE A 168 -5.35 -1.30 -28.71
N LEU A 169 -6.63 -1.23 -28.34
CA LEU A 169 -7.08 -1.10 -26.97
C LEU A 169 -7.44 -2.48 -26.40
N ARG A 170 -7.02 -2.75 -25.17
CA ARG A 170 -7.42 -3.96 -24.45
C ARG A 170 -8.86 -3.86 -23.97
N GLY A 171 -9.31 -2.66 -23.68
CA GLY A 171 -10.66 -2.36 -23.25
C GLY A 171 -10.81 -0.90 -22.86
N ILE A 172 -12.02 -0.42 -23.03
CA ILE A 172 -12.38 0.94 -22.65
C ILE A 172 -13.81 0.92 -22.08
N HIS A 173 -13.98 1.52 -20.93
CA HIS A 173 -15.29 1.57 -20.28
C HIS A 173 -15.36 2.71 -19.28
N ARG A 174 -16.55 3.14 -18.98
CA ARG A 174 -16.83 4.14 -17.96
C ARG A 174 -16.80 3.51 -16.58
N LEU A 175 -16.13 4.16 -15.64
CA LEU A 175 -16.11 3.72 -14.25
C LEU A 175 -17.47 4.00 -13.58
N PRO A 176 -17.87 3.23 -12.57
CA PRO A 176 -19.09 3.49 -11.83
C PRO A 176 -19.04 4.88 -11.18
N LYS A 177 -20.19 5.54 -11.14
CA LYS A 177 -20.32 6.87 -10.54
C LYS A 177 -20.09 6.81 -9.03
N ASN A 178 -19.07 7.51 -8.56
CA ASN A 178 -18.90 7.71 -7.13
C ASN A 178 -19.87 8.82 -6.66
N PRO A 179 -20.72 8.57 -5.64
CA PRO A 179 -21.66 9.57 -5.14
C PRO A 179 -21.03 10.89 -4.68
N LYS A 180 -19.75 10.85 -4.27
CA LYS A 180 -18.99 12.02 -3.82
C LYS A 180 -18.37 12.82 -4.97
N MET A 181 -18.38 12.31 -6.20
CA MET A 181 -17.82 13.01 -7.35
C MET A 181 -18.83 13.97 -7.96
N ARG A 182 -18.40 15.20 -8.15
CA ARG A 182 -19.10 16.20 -8.97
C ARG A 182 -18.68 16.02 -10.43
N GLY A 183 -19.61 15.79 -11.31
CA GLY A 183 -19.37 15.63 -12.75
C GLY A 183 -19.58 14.19 -13.27
N PRO A 184 -19.32 13.99 -14.56
CA PRO A 184 -19.50 12.68 -15.20
C PRO A 184 -18.46 11.67 -14.68
N PRO A 185 -18.86 10.36 -14.60
CA PRO A 185 -17.91 9.31 -14.23
C PRO A 185 -16.76 9.25 -15.22
N PRO A 186 -15.53 9.00 -14.76
CA PRO A 186 -14.37 8.89 -15.64
C PRO A 186 -14.41 7.64 -16.52
N ILE A 187 -13.70 7.70 -17.63
CA ILE A 187 -13.50 6.57 -18.53
C ILE A 187 -12.09 6.02 -18.31
N ILE A 188 -11.98 4.71 -18.14
CA ILE A 188 -10.70 4.01 -18.18
C ILE A 188 -10.40 3.54 -19.60
N VAL A 189 -9.18 3.79 -20.04
CA VAL A 189 -8.68 3.39 -21.36
C VAL A 189 -7.47 2.47 -21.12
N ALA A 190 -7.62 1.20 -21.42
CA ALA A 190 -6.58 0.19 -21.26
C ALA A 190 -5.93 -0.10 -22.62
N PHE A 191 -4.65 0.23 -22.74
CA PHE A 191 -3.84 -0.01 -23.93
C PHE A 191 -3.18 -1.40 -23.90
N ILE A 192 -2.82 -1.93 -25.07
CA ILE A 192 -1.95 -3.09 -25.18
C ILE A 192 -0.49 -2.64 -25.27
N CYS A 193 -0.24 -1.52 -25.96
CA CYS A 193 1.11 -1.02 -26.23
C CYS A 193 1.46 0.17 -25.33
N MET A 194 2.62 0.09 -24.66
CA MET A 194 3.14 1.18 -23.83
C MET A 194 3.43 2.45 -24.66
N LYS A 195 3.87 2.30 -25.90
CA LYS A 195 4.12 3.44 -26.79
C LYS A 195 2.84 4.23 -27.02
N HIS A 196 1.75 3.59 -27.44
CA HIS A 196 0.47 4.26 -27.66
C HIS A 196 -0.03 4.97 -26.39
N ARG A 197 0.04 4.29 -25.25
CA ARG A 197 -0.32 4.88 -23.95
C ARG A 197 0.51 6.14 -23.63
N ASN A 198 1.81 6.08 -23.85
CA ASN A 198 2.71 7.20 -23.56
C ASN A 198 2.52 8.37 -24.54
N ASP A 199 2.28 8.10 -25.80
CA ASP A 199 2.01 9.13 -26.81
C ASP A 199 0.72 9.88 -26.47
N VAL A 200 -0.36 9.16 -26.12
CA VAL A 200 -1.61 9.74 -25.66
C VAL A 200 -1.43 10.56 -24.35
N LEU A 201 -0.68 10.02 -23.38
CA LEU A 201 -0.42 10.75 -22.15
C LEU A 201 0.45 12.00 -22.37
N SER A 202 1.39 11.93 -23.30
CA SER A 202 2.24 13.08 -23.67
C SER A 202 1.45 14.19 -24.36
N ALA A 203 0.47 13.81 -25.16
CA ALA A 203 -0.45 14.74 -25.80
C ALA A 203 -1.45 15.40 -24.82
N ALA A 204 -1.58 14.89 -23.60
CA ALA A 204 -2.46 15.47 -22.59
C ALA A 204 -2.11 16.92 -22.19
N ARG A 205 -0.94 17.42 -22.57
CA ARG A 205 -0.57 18.85 -22.43
C ARG A 205 -1.48 19.78 -23.24
N GLU A 206 -2.03 19.28 -24.35
CA GLU A 206 -2.94 20.03 -25.22
C GLU A 206 -4.30 20.27 -24.57
N LEU A 207 -4.60 19.53 -23.49
CA LEU A 207 -5.84 19.69 -22.71
C LEU A 207 -5.81 20.86 -21.73
N LYS A 208 -4.73 21.67 -21.75
CA LYS A 208 -4.67 22.87 -20.92
C LYS A 208 -5.87 23.77 -21.23
N ASP A 209 -6.50 24.29 -20.18
CA ASP A 209 -7.67 25.18 -20.26
C ASP A 209 -8.94 24.52 -20.87
N THR A 210 -8.96 23.19 -21.00
CA THR A 210 -10.14 22.41 -21.36
C THR A 210 -10.77 21.73 -20.13
N PRO A 211 -12.05 21.31 -20.20
CA PRO A 211 -12.67 20.55 -19.12
C PRO A 211 -12.16 19.10 -18.99
N PHE A 212 -11.29 18.67 -19.92
CA PHE A 212 -10.79 17.32 -19.97
C PHE A 212 -9.48 17.17 -19.21
N SER A 213 -9.25 15.98 -18.66
CA SER A 213 -7.94 15.61 -18.11
C SER A 213 -7.64 14.13 -18.35
N LEU A 214 -6.39 13.85 -18.65
CA LEU A 214 -5.83 12.50 -18.75
C LEU A 214 -4.78 12.30 -17.66
N LYS A 215 -4.84 11.16 -16.99
CA LYS A 215 -3.86 10.76 -15.99
C LYS A 215 -3.67 9.26 -15.98
N SER A 216 -2.52 8.81 -15.46
CA SER A 216 -2.27 7.39 -15.22
C SER A 216 -3.23 6.82 -14.17
N ASP A 217 -3.65 5.58 -14.38
CA ASP A 217 -4.46 4.82 -13.43
C ASP A 217 -3.54 4.27 -12.32
N LEU A 218 -3.47 4.98 -11.21
CA LEU A 218 -2.67 4.60 -10.05
C LEU A 218 -3.56 4.09 -8.91
N PRO A 219 -3.09 3.11 -8.11
CA PRO A 219 -3.73 2.73 -6.85
C PRO A 219 -3.98 3.92 -5.94
N TYR A 220 -4.96 3.78 -5.04
CA TYR A 220 -5.40 4.89 -4.18
C TYR A 220 -4.27 5.52 -3.36
N GLY A 221 -3.43 4.71 -2.72
CA GLY A 221 -2.31 5.20 -1.91
C GLY A 221 -1.31 5.99 -2.74
N LEU A 222 -0.95 5.49 -3.94
CA LEU A 222 -0.04 6.17 -4.85
C LEU A 222 -0.65 7.45 -5.45
N ASN A 223 -1.96 7.48 -5.69
CA ASN A 223 -2.66 8.70 -6.10
C ASN A 223 -2.62 9.80 -5.02
N LYS A 224 -2.72 9.42 -3.75
CA LYS A 224 -2.58 10.36 -2.63
C LYS A 224 -1.18 11.00 -2.62
N ILE A 225 -0.14 10.18 -2.73
CA ILE A 225 1.25 10.64 -2.81
C ILE A 225 1.46 11.54 -4.03
N ARG A 226 0.92 11.16 -5.19
CA ARG A 226 0.97 11.99 -6.39
C ARG A 226 0.32 13.36 -6.17
N SER A 227 -0.77 13.41 -5.42
CA SER A 227 -1.44 14.69 -5.07
C SER A 227 -0.56 15.56 -4.16
N GLU A 228 0.16 14.97 -3.23
CA GLU A 228 1.14 15.67 -2.39
C GLU A 228 2.31 16.22 -3.23
N MET A 229 2.83 15.40 -4.16
CA MET A 229 3.86 15.85 -5.11
C MET A 229 3.39 17.00 -6.01
N LEU A 230 2.12 17.02 -6.41
CA LEU A 230 1.56 18.11 -7.20
C LEU A 230 1.46 19.42 -6.39
N LYS A 231 1.11 19.36 -5.11
CA LYS A 231 1.12 20.52 -4.22
C LYS A 231 2.54 21.08 -4.06
N GLU A 232 3.51 20.20 -3.85
CA GLU A 232 4.91 20.59 -3.74
C GLU A 232 5.45 21.17 -5.07
N LYS A 233 5.04 20.59 -6.21
CA LYS A 233 5.36 21.16 -7.53
C LYS A 233 4.88 22.60 -7.66
N SER A 234 3.64 22.89 -7.23
CA SER A 234 3.11 24.25 -7.27
C SER A 234 3.90 25.19 -6.36
N ARG A 235 4.19 24.75 -5.13
CA ARG A 235 5.01 25.51 -4.17
C ARG A 235 6.40 25.87 -4.75
N LEU A 236 7.13 24.88 -5.24
CA LEU A 236 8.47 25.09 -5.82
C LEU A 236 8.46 26.00 -7.04
N LYS A 237 7.38 25.93 -7.83
CA LYS A 237 7.24 26.78 -9.00
C LYS A 237 6.91 28.23 -8.63
N GLU A 238 6.02 28.45 -7.66
CA GLU A 238 5.48 29.75 -7.29
C GLU A 238 6.40 30.49 -6.32
N GLU A 239 6.87 29.83 -5.26
CA GLU A 239 7.68 30.44 -4.21
C GLU A 239 9.18 30.47 -4.56
N GLU A 240 9.70 29.41 -5.15
CA GLU A 240 11.14 29.26 -5.43
C GLU A 240 11.50 29.49 -6.91
N ASN A 241 10.51 29.80 -7.76
CA ASN A 241 10.69 30.00 -9.20
C ASN A 241 11.51 28.89 -9.88
N GLN A 242 11.33 27.66 -9.44
CA GLN A 242 12.04 26.48 -9.97
C GLN A 242 11.35 25.93 -11.22
N ILE A 243 12.14 25.35 -12.14
CA ILE A 243 11.59 24.59 -13.26
C ILE A 243 11.35 23.15 -12.79
N VAL A 244 10.08 22.79 -12.58
CA VAL A 244 9.68 21.54 -11.95
C VAL A 244 8.81 20.70 -12.88
N ARG A 245 9.06 19.42 -12.93
CA ARG A 245 8.20 18.46 -13.63
C ARG A 245 7.84 17.26 -12.77
N LEU A 246 6.66 16.72 -12.95
CA LEU A 246 6.25 15.42 -12.44
C LEU A 246 6.35 14.42 -13.60
N VAL A 247 7.13 13.37 -13.44
CA VAL A 247 7.33 12.31 -14.43
C VAL A 247 7.02 10.95 -13.80
N GLU A 248 6.80 9.96 -14.64
CA GLU A 248 6.69 8.56 -14.19
C GLU A 248 8.01 7.83 -14.46
N ARG A 249 8.54 7.18 -13.42
CA ARG A 249 9.67 6.24 -13.53
C ARG A 249 9.26 4.91 -12.91
N ASN A 250 9.43 3.84 -13.66
CA ASN A 250 8.96 2.51 -13.24
C ASN A 250 7.50 2.53 -12.73
N TYR A 251 6.63 3.28 -13.46
CA TYR A 251 5.20 3.46 -13.16
C TYR A 251 4.88 4.21 -11.87
N LEU A 252 5.88 4.76 -11.22
CA LEU A 252 5.74 5.55 -9.99
C LEU A 252 5.96 7.04 -10.28
N PRO A 253 5.19 7.95 -9.68
CA PRO A 253 5.40 9.38 -9.84
C PRO A 253 6.71 9.82 -9.17
N VAL A 254 7.44 10.68 -9.87
CA VAL A 254 8.70 11.27 -9.41
C VAL A 254 8.71 12.76 -9.73
N LEU A 255 8.94 13.59 -8.72
CA LEU A 255 9.07 15.04 -8.87
C LEU A 255 10.54 15.38 -9.12
N GLN A 256 10.79 16.16 -10.16
CA GLN A 256 12.13 16.56 -10.58
C GLN A 256 12.21 18.07 -10.76
N ILE A 257 13.35 18.67 -10.41
CA ILE A 257 13.72 20.04 -10.72
C ILE A 257 14.84 20.07 -11.74
N ARG A 258 14.86 21.13 -12.55
CA ARG A 258 15.92 21.38 -13.52
C ARG A 258 16.94 22.34 -12.92
N ASN A 259 18.19 21.91 -12.87
CA ASN A 259 19.28 22.81 -12.52
C ASN A 259 19.48 23.81 -13.67
N ARG A 260 19.41 25.10 -13.37
CA ARG A 260 19.50 26.17 -14.38
C ARG A 260 20.90 26.28 -15.01
N ILE A 261 21.94 25.88 -14.27
CA ILE A 261 23.34 25.97 -14.73
C ILE A 261 23.69 24.75 -15.59
N THR A 262 23.46 23.55 -15.05
CA THR A 262 23.87 22.29 -15.73
C THR A 262 22.81 21.76 -16.69
N ASN A 263 21.60 22.32 -16.70
CA ASN A 263 20.43 21.84 -17.44
C ASN A 263 19.99 20.41 -17.09
N ASN A 264 20.58 19.82 -16.07
CA ASN A 264 20.25 18.44 -15.64
C ASN A 264 19.02 18.41 -14.75
N TRP A 265 18.29 17.30 -14.82
CA TRP A 265 17.14 17.03 -13.95
C TRP A 265 17.57 16.25 -12.72
N SER A 266 17.30 16.78 -11.54
CA SER A 266 17.51 16.08 -10.26
C SER A 266 16.17 15.70 -9.63
N THR A 267 16.13 14.56 -8.95
CA THR A 267 14.92 14.09 -8.24
C THR A 267 14.82 14.78 -6.89
N VAL A 268 13.70 15.44 -6.64
CA VAL A 268 13.39 16.12 -5.36
C VAL A 268 12.52 15.21 -4.48
N MET A 269 11.52 14.59 -5.08
CA MET A 269 10.63 13.68 -4.37
C MET A 269 10.47 12.38 -5.17
N SER A 270 10.54 11.29 -4.49
CA SER A 270 10.22 9.95 -5.03
C SER A 270 9.39 9.19 -4.02
N ILE A 271 8.75 8.12 -4.46
CA ILE A 271 8.08 7.20 -3.55
C ILE A 271 9.15 6.34 -2.90
N GLY A 272 9.17 6.34 -1.59
CA GLY A 272 10.02 5.50 -0.79
C GLY A 272 9.31 5.04 0.47
N LEU A 273 9.92 4.11 1.18
CA LEU A 273 9.45 3.65 2.47
C LEU A 273 9.95 4.61 3.56
N LYS A 274 9.03 5.14 4.34
CA LYS A 274 9.34 5.75 5.63
C LYS A 274 8.54 5.01 6.69
N GLY A 275 9.23 4.14 7.45
CA GLY A 275 8.52 3.16 8.28
C GLY A 275 7.65 2.27 7.39
N ASP A 276 6.37 2.26 7.64
CA ASP A 276 5.41 1.28 7.14
C ASP A 276 4.53 1.77 5.98
N LYS A 277 4.81 2.95 5.41
CA LYS A 277 3.93 3.57 4.40
C LYS A 277 4.72 4.06 3.19
N ASN A 278 4.10 3.92 2.02
CA ASN A 278 4.52 4.68 0.85
C ASN A 278 4.38 6.17 1.18
N VAL A 279 5.48 6.88 1.20
CA VAL A 279 5.51 8.32 1.40
C VAL A 279 6.33 8.98 0.30
N ALA A 280 6.00 10.22 0.02
CA ALA A 280 6.86 11.06 -0.77
C ALA A 280 8.11 11.37 0.05
N ILE A 281 9.26 10.87 -0.39
CA ILE A 281 10.55 11.19 0.23
C ILE A 281 11.12 12.39 -0.50
N MET A 282 11.34 13.48 0.23
CA MET A 282 12.12 14.62 -0.24
C MET A 282 13.61 14.25 -0.20
N ARG A 283 14.32 14.58 -1.27
CA ARG A 283 15.77 14.43 -1.34
C ARG A 283 16.41 15.81 -1.37
N GLU A 284 17.52 15.96 -0.69
CA GLU A 284 18.32 17.15 -0.81
C GLU A 284 18.85 17.30 -2.23
N VAL A 285 18.78 18.51 -2.76
CA VAL A 285 19.25 18.84 -4.11
C VAL A 285 20.75 18.64 -4.15
N GLY A 286 21.22 17.65 -4.90
CA GLY A 286 22.66 17.35 -5.04
C GLY A 286 23.03 15.89 -4.72
N GLN A 287 22.17 15.13 -4.08
CA GLN A 287 22.42 13.69 -3.92
C GLN A 287 22.22 12.94 -5.24
N PRO A 288 23.15 12.03 -5.61
CA PRO A 288 22.97 11.21 -6.80
C PRO A 288 21.67 10.39 -6.71
N PRO A 289 21.02 10.08 -7.83
CA PRO A 289 19.85 9.22 -7.82
C PRO A 289 20.23 7.88 -7.18
N ALA A 290 19.37 7.38 -6.26
CA ALA A 290 19.56 6.06 -5.69
C ALA A 290 19.76 5.06 -6.83
N THR A 291 20.85 4.33 -6.79
CA THR A 291 21.15 3.26 -7.75
C THR A 291 20.10 2.16 -7.59
N ARG A 292 19.89 1.38 -8.65
CA ARG A 292 18.95 0.23 -8.63
C ARG A 292 19.29 -0.75 -7.50
N ALA A 293 20.54 -0.78 -7.05
CA ALA A 293 21.02 -1.54 -5.90
C ALA A 293 20.42 -1.01 -4.57
N GLU A 294 20.42 0.31 -4.35
CA GLU A 294 19.88 0.90 -3.10
C GLU A 294 18.35 0.73 -2.97
N LEU A 295 17.64 0.59 -4.09
CA LEU A 295 16.21 0.29 -4.10
C LEU A 295 15.90 -1.20 -3.92
N LEU A 296 16.90 -2.08 -4.10
CA LEU A 296 16.79 -3.54 -3.96
C LEU A 296 17.46 -4.06 -2.68
N ASP A 297 18.32 -3.28 -2.05
CA ASP A 297 19.18 -3.72 -0.93
C ASP A 297 18.47 -3.79 0.42
N THR A 298 17.19 -3.46 0.50
CA THR A 298 16.37 -3.81 1.66
C THR A 298 15.99 -5.29 1.71
N SER A 299 16.39 -6.09 0.73
CA SER A 299 16.14 -7.53 0.69
C SER A 299 17.33 -8.40 1.18
N GLN A 300 18.49 -7.81 1.50
CA GLN A 300 19.69 -8.55 1.94
C GLN A 300 20.02 -8.46 3.43
N LEU A 301 19.20 -7.83 4.24
CA LEU A 301 19.42 -7.78 5.71
C LEU A 301 18.83 -8.98 6.48
N VAL A 302 18.49 -10.06 5.80
CA VAL A 302 18.01 -11.33 6.44
C VAL A 302 18.74 -12.54 5.88
N ALA A 303 20.02 -12.41 5.62
CA ALA A 303 20.85 -13.60 5.31
C ALA A 303 22.24 -13.39 5.90
N GLY A 304 22.42 -13.77 7.15
CA GLY A 304 23.74 -13.76 7.72
C GLY A 304 23.78 -13.79 9.25
N GLU A 305 23.22 -14.81 9.87
CA GLU A 305 23.65 -15.32 11.17
C GLU A 305 23.18 -16.77 11.34
N ASP A 306 23.68 -17.67 10.52
CA ASP A 306 23.77 -19.09 10.82
C ASP A 306 25.18 -19.52 10.45
N GLY A 307 26.06 -19.39 11.42
CA GLY A 307 27.42 -19.86 11.36
C GLY A 307 27.98 -20.10 12.76
N GLU A 308 28.14 -21.38 13.09
CA GLU A 308 29.00 -21.93 14.14
C GLU A 308 28.49 -21.86 15.58
N ILE A 309 27.87 -22.89 16.10
CA ILE A 309 28.51 -23.98 16.90
C ILE A 309 27.57 -25.18 16.95
#